data_f63e7d1777895cf4775e319fa0e06aab
#
_entry.id   f63e7d1777895cf4775e319fa0e06aab
#
_cell.length_a   1.000
_cell.length_b   1.000
_cell.length_c   1.000
_cell.angle_alpha   90.00
_cell.angle_beta   90.00
_cell.angle_gamma   90.00
#
_symmetry.space_group_name_H-M   'P 1'
#
loop_
_entity.id
_entity.type
_entity.pdbx_description
1 polymer ?
#
loop_
_entity_poly.entity_id
_entity_poly.type
_entity_poly.pdbx_seq_one_letter_code
_entity_poly.pdbx_strand_id
1 'polypeptide(L)'
;MNKKPSNKTFHYNGLTIELHPEIYEPAEDTFQLLEALEVTECDRVLELGTGCGIISLECARRGAKVICTDINPYAVELTKNNYSRNLSLLKGNVEVRNGNLFSVIKPGERFDAVIFNPPYLPTRAKERVGGSGWFDAATDGGVTGLAVTKRFIEGLHKYLNKDGRAYFVFSSLSDRKKLDTYLSNARLKSEIVLSRRFNDEQIDIYRVHF
;
A
#
# COMPACT_ATOMS: atom_id res chain seq x y z
N MET A 1 27.42 20.70 6.99
CA MET A 1 26.64 20.18 8.11
C MET A 1 25.25 19.82 7.59
N ASN A 2 25.04 18.54 7.27
CA ASN A 2 23.71 18.07 6.88
C ASN A 2 22.84 18.06 8.14
N LYS A 3 21.87 18.98 8.23
CA LYS A 3 20.81 18.88 9.21
C LYS A 3 20.07 17.58 8.96
N LYS A 4 20.13 16.61 9.90
CA LYS A 4 19.17 15.50 9.92
C LYS A 4 17.77 16.11 9.81
N PRO A 5 16.91 15.63 8.88
CA PRO A 5 15.54 16.07 8.87
C PRO A 5 14.94 15.79 10.24
N SER A 6 14.20 16.75 10.81
CA SER A 6 13.45 16.53 12.05
C SER A 6 12.39 15.49 11.73
N ASN A 7 12.58 14.26 12.19
CA ASN A 7 11.63 13.19 11.96
C ASN A 7 10.37 13.51 12.77
N LYS A 8 9.31 13.90 12.07
CA LYS A 8 7.97 13.94 12.66
C LYS A 8 7.57 12.51 13.03
N THR A 9 6.87 12.35 14.15
CA THR A 9 6.26 11.08 14.56
C THR A 9 4.78 11.28 14.81
N PHE A 10 4.00 10.23 14.58
CA PHE A 10 2.61 10.16 15.02
C PHE A 10 2.31 8.79 15.65
N HIS A 11 1.17 8.70 16.34
CA HIS A 11 0.76 7.47 17.02
C HIS A 11 -0.53 6.92 16.40
N TYR A 12 -0.55 5.61 16.18
CA TYR A 12 -1.72 4.88 15.69
C TYR A 12 -1.84 3.53 16.40
N ASN A 13 -2.95 3.28 17.11
CA ASN A 13 -3.21 2.04 17.85
C ASN A 13 -2.04 1.60 18.76
N GLY A 14 -1.35 2.55 19.38
CA GLY A 14 -0.17 2.32 20.22
C GLY A 14 1.15 2.28 19.45
N LEU A 15 1.13 2.10 18.13
CA LEU A 15 2.33 2.16 17.29
C LEU A 15 2.88 3.60 17.25
N THR A 16 4.19 3.73 17.29
CA THR A 16 4.90 5.00 17.07
C THR A 16 5.51 4.98 15.68
N ILE A 17 5.01 5.81 14.78
CA ILE A 17 5.40 5.88 13.37
C ILE A 17 6.22 7.14 13.12
N GLU A 18 7.45 6.95 12.70
CA GLU A 18 8.32 8.01 12.22
C GLU A 18 8.00 8.29 10.75
N LEU A 19 8.05 9.57 10.35
CA LEU A 19 7.79 10.04 8.99
C LEU A 19 9.08 10.55 8.34
N HIS A 20 9.10 10.57 7.00
CA HIS A 20 10.24 11.05 6.23
C HIS A 20 9.76 11.93 5.05
N PRO A 21 10.43 13.06 4.73
CA PRO A 21 9.98 14.01 3.70
C PRO A 21 9.89 13.42 2.28
N GLU A 22 10.65 12.36 1.99
CA GLU A 22 10.67 11.67 0.69
C GLU A 22 9.65 10.55 0.59
N ILE A 23 8.74 10.42 1.57
CA ILE A 23 7.76 9.34 1.67
C ILE A 23 6.39 9.96 1.90
N TYR A 24 5.38 9.39 1.24
CA TYR A 24 3.99 9.79 1.43
C TYR A 24 3.58 9.65 2.90
N GLU A 25 3.11 10.75 3.50
CA GLU A 25 2.54 10.72 4.85
C GLU A 25 1.17 10.02 4.81
N PRO A 26 0.85 9.10 5.76
CA PRO A 26 -0.46 8.50 5.85
C PRO A 26 -1.57 9.55 5.92
N ALA A 27 -2.56 9.43 5.06
CA ALA A 27 -3.69 10.32 4.97
C ALA A 27 -5.02 9.54 5.07
N GLU A 28 -6.12 10.17 4.75
CA GLU A 28 -7.47 9.63 4.85
C GLU A 28 -7.62 8.30 4.09
N ASP A 29 -7.00 8.15 2.95
CA ASP A 29 -6.96 6.93 2.13
C ASP A 29 -6.30 5.76 2.87
N THR A 30 -5.15 6.03 3.50
CA THR A 30 -4.41 5.05 4.29
C THR A 30 -5.22 4.58 5.50
N PHE A 31 -5.83 5.51 6.23
CA PHE A 31 -6.64 5.17 7.41
C PHE A 31 -7.94 4.46 7.03
N GLN A 32 -8.54 4.83 5.91
CA GLN A 32 -9.71 4.14 5.37
C GLN A 32 -9.37 2.71 4.95
N LEU A 33 -8.21 2.50 4.32
CA LEU A 33 -7.72 1.16 3.99
C LEU A 33 -7.49 0.32 5.25
N LEU A 34 -6.81 0.86 6.27
CA LEU A 34 -6.58 0.19 7.57
C LEU A 34 -7.87 -0.25 8.26
N GLU A 35 -8.92 0.58 8.19
CA GLU A 35 -10.24 0.28 8.74
C GLU A 35 -10.92 -0.87 8.02
N ALA A 36 -10.79 -0.93 6.69
CA ALA A 36 -11.41 -1.94 5.84
C ALA A 36 -10.72 -3.32 5.90
N LEU A 37 -9.49 -3.41 6.45
CA LEU A 37 -8.73 -4.64 6.44
C LEU A 37 -9.27 -5.69 7.41
N GLU A 38 -9.62 -6.84 6.87
CA GLU A 38 -9.90 -8.07 7.61
C GLU A 38 -8.66 -8.96 7.59
N VAL A 39 -7.71 -8.70 8.49
CA VAL A 39 -6.45 -9.47 8.62
C VAL A 39 -6.39 -10.12 9.99
N THR A 40 -6.03 -11.41 10.02
CA THR A 40 -5.95 -12.26 11.20
C THR A 40 -4.50 -12.70 11.50
N GLU A 41 -4.27 -13.31 12.66
CA GLU A 41 -2.97 -13.84 13.07
C GLU A 41 -2.48 -15.02 12.21
N CYS A 42 -3.39 -15.69 11.48
CA CYS A 42 -3.04 -16.81 10.60
C CYS A 42 -2.61 -16.36 9.21
N ASP A 43 -2.87 -15.10 8.84
CA ASP A 43 -2.65 -14.62 7.48
C ASP A 43 -1.16 -14.42 7.16
N ARG A 44 -0.78 -14.84 5.97
CA ARG A 44 0.42 -14.35 5.27
C ARG A 44 0.01 -13.16 4.43
N VAL A 45 0.55 -12.00 4.76
CA VAL A 45 0.20 -10.72 4.14
C VAL A 45 1.33 -10.23 3.26
N LEU A 46 0.99 -9.73 2.07
CA LEU A 46 1.89 -8.95 1.22
C LEU A 46 1.36 -7.51 1.13
N GLU A 47 2.16 -6.55 1.54
CA GLU A 47 1.92 -5.13 1.25
C GLU A 47 2.86 -4.66 0.14
N LEU A 48 2.30 -3.99 -0.87
CA LEU A 48 3.06 -3.33 -1.94
C LEU A 48 3.06 -1.82 -1.70
N GLY A 49 4.22 -1.17 -1.86
CA GLY A 49 4.35 0.27 -1.59
C GLY A 49 4.16 0.61 -0.12
N THR A 50 4.99 0.06 0.76
CA THR A 50 4.78 0.14 2.21
C THR A 50 4.93 1.54 2.82
N GLY A 51 5.61 2.47 2.11
CA GLY A 51 5.82 3.83 2.60
C GLY A 51 6.48 3.90 3.98
N CYS A 52 5.80 4.42 4.98
CA CYS A 52 6.29 4.45 6.36
C CYS A 52 6.07 3.15 7.13
N GLY A 53 5.40 2.15 6.54
CA GLY A 53 5.19 0.83 7.12
C GLY A 53 3.95 0.70 7.99
N ILE A 54 3.10 1.71 8.11
CA ILE A 54 1.95 1.70 9.04
C ILE A 54 1.01 0.52 8.81
N ILE A 55 0.71 0.17 7.55
CA ILE A 55 -0.20 -0.93 7.22
C ILE A 55 0.43 -2.27 7.59
N SER A 56 1.70 -2.49 7.21
CA SER A 56 2.46 -3.68 7.59
C SER A 56 2.55 -3.87 9.09
N LEU A 57 2.84 -2.80 9.82
CA LEU A 57 2.96 -2.83 11.28
C LEU A 57 1.62 -3.13 11.95
N GLU A 58 0.53 -2.55 11.47
CA GLU A 58 -0.81 -2.84 11.99
C GLU A 58 -1.22 -4.29 11.71
N CYS A 59 -0.92 -4.83 10.53
CA CYS A 59 -1.15 -6.25 10.24
C CYS A 59 -0.31 -7.16 11.17
N ALA A 60 0.95 -6.84 11.38
CA ALA A 60 1.80 -7.59 12.31
C ALA A 60 1.36 -7.44 13.78
N ARG A 61 0.83 -6.27 14.18
CA ARG A 61 0.22 -6.07 15.51
C ARG A 61 -0.99 -6.99 15.71
N ARG A 62 -1.78 -7.24 14.66
CA ARG A 62 -2.89 -8.23 14.66
C ARG A 62 -2.37 -9.69 14.64
N GLY A 63 -1.08 -9.91 14.41
CA GLY A 63 -0.45 -11.23 14.46
C GLY A 63 -0.06 -11.82 13.10
N ALA A 64 -0.36 -11.15 12.01
CA ALA A 64 -0.04 -11.64 10.65
C ALA A 64 1.47 -11.73 10.38
N LYS A 65 1.84 -12.63 9.47
CA LYS A 65 3.20 -12.71 8.91
C LYS A 65 3.25 -11.85 7.64
N VAL A 66 3.95 -10.73 7.72
CA VAL A 66 3.94 -9.71 6.67
C VAL A 66 5.24 -9.71 5.88
N ILE A 67 5.13 -9.73 4.56
CA ILE A 67 6.18 -9.27 3.65
C ILE A 67 5.70 -7.94 3.09
N CYS A 68 6.55 -6.92 3.10
CA CYS A 68 6.24 -5.65 2.46
C CYS A 68 7.34 -5.23 1.49
N THR A 69 6.93 -4.51 0.44
CA THR A 69 7.87 -4.06 -0.59
C THR A 69 7.72 -2.56 -0.84
N ASP A 70 8.81 -1.92 -1.21
CA ASP A 70 8.77 -0.56 -1.73
C ASP A 70 9.90 -0.37 -2.75
N ILE A 71 9.66 0.43 -3.78
CA ILE A 71 10.67 0.81 -4.77
C ILE A 71 11.59 1.91 -4.22
N ASN A 72 11.07 2.74 -3.30
CA ASN A 72 11.80 3.82 -2.65
C ASN A 72 12.72 3.26 -1.54
N PRO A 73 14.05 3.37 -1.65
CA PRO A 73 14.95 2.87 -0.62
C PRO A 73 14.79 3.56 0.73
N TYR A 74 14.35 4.84 0.75
CA TYR A 74 14.07 5.56 2.00
C TYR A 74 12.85 4.95 2.71
N ALA A 75 11.83 4.52 1.99
CA ALA A 75 10.67 3.83 2.55
C ALA A 75 11.05 2.48 3.16
N VAL A 76 11.93 1.73 2.49
CA VAL A 76 12.46 0.46 3.00
C VAL A 76 13.21 0.65 4.32
N GLU A 77 14.08 1.66 4.40
CA GLU A 77 14.83 1.97 5.62
C GLU A 77 13.90 2.46 6.74
N LEU A 78 13.01 3.37 6.43
CA LEU A 78 12.04 3.91 7.39
C LEU A 78 11.13 2.82 7.97
N THR A 79 10.61 1.93 7.12
CA THR A 79 9.77 0.81 7.57
C THR A 79 10.53 -0.13 8.50
N LYS A 80 11.81 -0.43 8.23
CA LYS A 80 12.66 -1.23 9.13
C LYS A 80 12.87 -0.55 10.48
N ASN A 81 13.08 0.76 10.48
CA ASN A 81 13.26 1.54 11.69
C ASN A 81 11.96 1.57 12.52
N ASN A 82 10.82 1.82 11.87
CA ASN A 82 9.51 1.78 12.51
C ASN A 82 9.16 0.37 13.03
N TYR A 83 9.51 -0.69 12.29
CA TYR A 83 9.37 -2.07 12.77
C TYR A 83 10.19 -2.30 14.04
N SER A 84 11.46 -1.98 14.04
CA SER A 84 12.35 -2.15 15.20
C SER A 84 11.86 -1.38 16.43
N ARG A 85 11.32 -0.17 16.23
CA ARG A 85 10.78 0.68 17.30
C ARG A 85 9.54 0.09 17.98
N ASN A 86 8.75 -0.68 17.24
CA ASN A 86 7.46 -1.19 17.69
C ASN A 86 7.46 -2.70 18.04
N LEU A 87 8.61 -3.38 18.04
CA LEU A 87 8.72 -4.83 18.21
C LEU A 87 7.91 -5.38 19.39
N SER A 88 7.88 -4.68 20.51
CA SER A 88 7.18 -5.13 21.74
C SER A 88 5.66 -5.14 21.61
N LEU A 89 5.10 -4.50 20.59
CA LEU A 89 3.66 -4.40 20.34
C LEU A 89 3.19 -5.39 19.26
N LEU A 90 4.12 -6.01 18.55
CA LEU A 90 3.80 -6.88 17.40
C LEU A 90 3.68 -8.33 17.86
N LYS A 91 2.61 -9.01 17.46
CA LYS A 91 2.39 -10.44 17.64
C LYS A 91 2.93 -11.25 16.46
N GLY A 92 2.94 -10.66 15.28
CA GLY A 92 3.51 -11.19 14.04
C GLY A 92 4.88 -10.61 13.72
N ASN A 93 5.30 -10.75 12.47
CA ASN A 93 6.58 -10.25 12.00
C ASN A 93 6.47 -9.51 10.66
N VAL A 94 7.44 -8.65 10.36
CA VAL A 94 7.53 -7.91 9.09
C VAL A 94 8.89 -8.17 8.43
N GLU A 95 8.87 -8.62 7.18
CA GLU A 95 10.03 -8.70 6.30
C GLU A 95 9.93 -7.60 5.24
N VAL A 96 10.92 -6.70 5.18
CA VAL A 96 10.92 -5.55 4.27
C VAL A 96 11.88 -5.81 3.11
N ARG A 97 11.39 -5.69 1.87
CA ARG A 97 12.17 -5.91 0.65
C ARG A 97 12.16 -4.66 -0.24
N ASN A 98 13.32 -4.31 -0.82
CA ASN A 98 13.39 -3.23 -1.80
C ASN A 98 13.11 -3.78 -3.20
N GLY A 99 12.06 -3.29 -3.86
CA GLY A 99 11.70 -3.72 -5.21
C GLY A 99 10.40 -3.12 -5.72
N ASN A 100 10.18 -3.25 -7.03
CA ASN A 100 9.01 -2.71 -7.72
C ASN A 100 7.88 -3.73 -7.73
N LEU A 101 6.81 -3.46 -6.96
CA LEU A 101 5.65 -4.35 -6.82
C LEU A 101 6.10 -5.78 -6.45
N PHE A 102 5.77 -6.75 -7.30
CA PHE A 102 6.04 -8.17 -7.07
C PHE A 102 7.45 -8.62 -7.46
N SER A 103 8.33 -7.72 -7.97
CA SER A 103 9.61 -8.12 -8.56
C SER A 103 10.58 -8.84 -7.60
N VAL A 104 10.39 -8.68 -6.31
CA VAL A 104 11.21 -9.26 -5.24
C VAL A 104 10.50 -10.35 -4.45
N ILE A 105 9.33 -10.76 -4.92
CA ILE A 105 8.60 -11.91 -4.35
C ILE A 105 9.16 -13.19 -4.96
N LYS A 106 9.58 -14.11 -4.10
CA LYS A 106 10.24 -15.34 -4.51
C LYS A 106 9.25 -16.29 -5.20
N PRO A 107 9.72 -17.13 -6.13
CA PRO A 107 8.89 -18.17 -6.73
C PRO A 107 8.23 -19.06 -5.66
N GLY A 108 6.93 -19.30 -5.79
CA GLY A 108 6.17 -20.13 -4.86
C GLY A 108 5.64 -19.40 -3.61
N GLU A 109 6.08 -18.17 -3.34
CA GLU A 109 5.46 -17.38 -2.27
C GLU A 109 4.05 -16.99 -2.67
N ARG A 110 3.07 -17.28 -1.80
CA ARG A 110 1.66 -16.89 -1.95
C ARG A 110 1.14 -16.35 -0.63
N PHE A 111 0.08 -15.55 -0.73
CA PHE A 111 -0.44 -14.74 0.37
C PHE A 111 -1.95 -14.90 0.51
N ASP A 112 -2.42 -14.85 1.75
CA ASP A 112 -3.84 -14.88 2.11
C ASP A 112 -4.48 -13.50 1.95
N ALA A 113 -3.68 -12.45 2.16
CA ALA A 113 -4.07 -11.08 1.87
C ALA A 113 -2.96 -10.35 1.11
N VAL A 114 -3.33 -9.60 0.05
CA VAL A 114 -2.44 -8.69 -0.66
C VAL A 114 -3.03 -7.28 -0.56
N ILE A 115 -2.23 -6.31 -0.10
CA ILE A 115 -2.69 -4.97 0.22
C ILE A 115 -1.89 -3.96 -0.59
N PHE A 116 -2.58 -2.96 -1.13
CA PHE A 116 -1.93 -1.92 -1.90
C PHE A 116 -2.67 -0.58 -1.78
N ASN A 117 -1.97 0.44 -1.32
CA ASN A 117 -2.36 1.83 -1.55
C ASN A 117 -1.57 2.36 -2.76
N PRO A 118 -2.09 2.25 -3.99
CA PRO A 118 -1.36 2.61 -5.18
C PRO A 118 -1.21 4.12 -5.35
N PRO A 119 -0.23 4.60 -6.12
CA PRO A 119 -0.30 5.92 -6.70
C PRO A 119 -1.49 5.97 -7.68
N TYR A 120 -2.49 6.81 -7.40
CA TYR A 120 -3.76 6.84 -8.13
C TYR A 120 -4.09 8.20 -8.74
N LEU A 121 -3.31 9.25 -8.49
CA LEU A 121 -3.60 10.56 -9.08
C LEU A 121 -3.28 10.57 -10.58
N PRO A 122 -4.24 11.01 -11.43
CA PRO A 122 -3.95 11.21 -12.85
C PRO A 122 -2.93 12.33 -13.02
N THR A 123 -1.78 12.01 -13.63
CA THR A 123 -0.72 13.00 -13.79
C THR A 123 -0.92 13.84 -15.02
N ARG A 124 -1.04 15.14 -14.86
CA ARG A 124 -0.86 16.11 -15.92
C ARG A 124 0.62 16.46 -16.02
N ALA A 125 1.18 16.45 -17.22
CA ALA A 125 2.62 16.60 -17.50
C ALA A 125 3.31 17.85 -16.91
N LYS A 126 2.58 18.72 -16.20
CA LYS A 126 3.07 19.98 -15.62
C LYS A 126 3.04 20.05 -14.08
N GLU A 127 2.55 19.03 -13.40
CA GLU A 127 2.29 19.09 -11.95
C GLU A 127 3.28 18.25 -11.13
N ARG A 128 4.57 18.23 -11.53
CA ARG A 128 5.58 17.56 -10.70
C ARG A 128 5.97 18.47 -9.53
N VAL A 129 5.83 17.94 -8.33
CA VAL A 129 6.36 18.54 -7.09
C VAL A 129 7.85 18.21 -7.07
N GLY A 130 8.72 19.18 -7.20
CA GLY A 130 10.17 18.98 -7.30
C GLY A 130 10.77 18.21 -6.10
N GLY A 131 12.05 17.87 -6.19
CA GLY A 131 12.78 17.10 -5.18
C GLY A 131 13.48 15.90 -5.79
N SER A 132 13.68 14.81 -5.03
CA SER A 132 14.29 13.57 -5.52
C SER A 132 13.39 12.80 -6.52
N GLY A 133 12.11 13.16 -6.64
CA GLY A 133 11.10 12.49 -7.47
C GLY A 133 10.42 11.29 -6.79
N TRP A 134 10.79 10.94 -5.56
CA TRP A 134 10.16 9.81 -4.86
C TRP A 134 8.73 10.14 -4.41
N PHE A 135 8.48 11.36 -3.98
CA PHE A 135 7.12 11.80 -3.65
C PHE A 135 6.20 11.77 -4.88
N ASP A 136 6.70 12.25 -6.03
CA ASP A 136 5.96 12.20 -7.29
C ASP A 136 5.65 10.74 -7.69
N ALA A 137 6.63 9.84 -7.54
CA ALA A 137 6.45 8.42 -7.83
C ALA A 137 5.41 7.75 -6.90
N ALA A 138 5.26 8.24 -5.67
CA ALA A 138 4.29 7.71 -4.70
C ALA A 138 2.84 8.16 -5.00
N THR A 139 2.64 9.19 -5.81
CA THR A 139 1.32 9.75 -6.13
C THR A 139 0.92 9.59 -7.60
N ASP A 140 1.90 9.43 -8.51
CA ASP A 140 1.69 9.39 -9.96
C ASP A 140 1.08 8.07 -10.43
N GLY A 141 -0.23 8.07 -10.66
CA GLY A 141 -0.99 6.96 -11.27
C GLY A 141 -0.94 6.93 -12.80
N GLY A 142 -0.17 7.81 -13.45
CA GLY A 142 -0.14 7.98 -14.91
C GLY A 142 -1.39 8.67 -15.46
N VAL A 143 -1.53 8.73 -16.78
CA VAL A 143 -2.59 9.47 -17.48
C VAL A 143 -4.02 9.14 -17.00
N THR A 144 -4.24 7.91 -16.54
CA THR A 144 -5.57 7.43 -16.11
C THR A 144 -5.69 7.23 -14.61
N GLY A 145 -4.64 7.50 -13.84
CA GLY A 145 -4.55 7.16 -12.42
C GLY A 145 -4.40 5.66 -12.12
N LEU A 146 -4.26 4.80 -13.14
CA LEU A 146 -4.35 3.34 -12.98
C LEU A 146 -3.12 2.58 -13.49
N ALA A 147 -2.04 3.27 -13.90
CA ALA A 147 -0.90 2.59 -14.52
C ALA A 147 -0.26 1.54 -13.59
N VAL A 148 -0.15 1.85 -12.31
CA VAL A 148 0.43 0.94 -11.31
C VAL A 148 -0.62 -0.06 -10.81
N THR A 149 -1.85 0.39 -10.60
CA THR A 149 -2.99 -0.47 -10.20
C THR A 149 -3.24 -1.59 -11.22
N LYS A 150 -3.13 -1.32 -12.51
CA LYS A 150 -3.22 -2.35 -13.56
C LYS A 150 -2.20 -3.47 -13.34
N ARG A 151 -0.93 -3.11 -13.14
CA ARG A 151 0.14 -4.08 -12.90
C ARG A 151 -0.06 -4.89 -11.61
N PHE A 152 -0.61 -4.26 -10.59
CA PHE A 152 -1.02 -4.93 -9.37
C PHE A 152 -2.09 -5.99 -9.64
N ILE A 153 -3.18 -5.63 -10.31
CA ILE A 153 -4.29 -6.53 -10.67
C ILE A 153 -3.77 -7.74 -11.48
N GLU A 154 -2.95 -7.50 -12.50
CA GLU A 154 -2.35 -8.54 -13.34
C GLU A 154 -1.44 -9.51 -12.55
N GLY A 155 -0.77 -9.01 -11.51
CA GLY A 155 0.12 -9.80 -10.66
C GLY A 155 -0.60 -10.71 -9.65
N LEU A 156 -1.83 -10.39 -9.25
CA LEU A 156 -2.55 -11.10 -8.19
C LEU A 156 -2.69 -12.60 -8.48
N HIS A 157 -2.95 -12.99 -9.72
CA HIS A 157 -3.11 -14.40 -10.10
C HIS A 157 -1.92 -15.29 -9.68
N LYS A 158 -0.72 -14.72 -9.69
CA LYS A 158 0.50 -15.45 -9.35
C LYS A 158 0.74 -15.55 -7.84
N TYR A 159 0.31 -14.55 -7.07
CA TYR A 159 0.74 -14.37 -5.68
C TYR A 159 -0.39 -14.48 -4.66
N LEU A 160 -1.64 -14.31 -5.06
CA LEU A 160 -2.79 -14.49 -4.16
C LEU A 160 -3.17 -15.97 -4.05
N ASN A 161 -3.40 -16.47 -2.83
CA ASN A 161 -3.96 -17.79 -2.59
C ASN A 161 -5.36 -17.90 -3.20
N LYS A 162 -5.82 -19.14 -3.48
CA LYS A 162 -7.14 -19.39 -4.09
C LYS A 162 -8.29 -18.77 -3.29
N ASP A 163 -8.22 -18.89 -1.98
CA ASP A 163 -9.22 -18.34 -1.04
C ASP A 163 -8.74 -17.02 -0.41
N GLY A 164 -7.70 -16.44 -1.01
CA GLY A 164 -7.13 -15.18 -0.57
C GLY A 164 -7.93 -13.97 -1.06
N ARG A 165 -7.65 -12.83 -0.45
CA ARG A 165 -8.27 -11.56 -0.77
C ARG A 165 -7.23 -10.46 -0.99
N ALA A 166 -7.51 -9.54 -1.91
CA ALA A 166 -6.65 -8.38 -2.07
C ALA A 166 -7.45 -7.10 -1.83
N TYR A 167 -6.78 -6.12 -1.24
CA TYR A 167 -7.35 -4.80 -0.95
C TYR A 167 -6.55 -3.73 -1.68
N PHE A 168 -7.25 -2.76 -2.26
CA PHE A 168 -6.59 -1.59 -2.81
C PHE A 168 -7.47 -0.35 -2.74
N VAL A 169 -6.81 0.80 -2.73
CA VAL A 169 -7.45 2.12 -2.79
C VAL A 169 -7.74 2.49 -4.23
N PHE A 170 -8.92 3.05 -4.47
CA PHE A 170 -9.32 3.66 -5.73
C PHE A 170 -9.89 5.06 -5.48
N SER A 171 -9.47 6.02 -6.26
CA SER A 171 -10.00 7.37 -6.26
C SER A 171 -10.93 7.62 -7.44
N SER A 172 -12.02 8.36 -7.20
CA SER A 172 -12.94 8.82 -8.25
C SER A 172 -12.30 9.74 -9.29
N LEU A 173 -11.08 10.24 -9.03
CA LEU A 173 -10.29 10.99 -10.00
C LEU A 173 -9.70 10.09 -11.09
N SER A 174 -9.62 8.79 -10.84
CA SER A 174 -9.11 7.78 -11.77
C SER A 174 -10.22 7.25 -12.71
N ASP A 175 -9.82 6.60 -13.81
CA ASP A 175 -10.74 6.06 -14.82
C ASP A 175 -11.43 4.77 -14.37
N ARG A 176 -12.63 4.89 -13.79
CA ARG A 176 -13.43 3.76 -13.30
C ARG A 176 -13.73 2.72 -14.37
N LYS A 177 -14.05 3.12 -15.59
CA LYS A 177 -14.38 2.17 -16.67
C LYS A 177 -13.21 1.29 -17.04
N LYS A 178 -11.99 1.85 -16.99
CA LYS A 178 -10.76 1.08 -17.20
C LYS A 178 -10.49 0.14 -16.03
N LEU A 179 -10.73 0.55 -14.78
CA LEU A 179 -10.61 -0.33 -13.62
C LEU A 179 -11.52 -1.56 -13.79
N ASP A 180 -12.80 -1.35 -14.11
CA ASP A 180 -13.77 -2.45 -14.32
C ASP A 180 -13.30 -3.41 -15.43
N THR A 181 -12.71 -2.88 -16.50
CA THR A 181 -12.12 -3.68 -17.58
C THR A 181 -10.93 -4.53 -17.08
N TYR A 182 -10.03 -3.94 -16.27
CA TYR A 182 -8.88 -4.68 -15.76
C TYR A 182 -9.28 -5.80 -14.80
N LEU A 183 -10.25 -5.55 -13.91
CA LEU A 183 -10.80 -6.55 -13.00
C LEU A 183 -11.47 -7.69 -13.74
N SER A 184 -12.29 -7.37 -14.75
CA SER A 184 -12.94 -8.36 -15.59
C SER A 184 -11.94 -9.23 -16.36
N ASN A 185 -10.93 -8.62 -16.97
CA ASN A 185 -9.88 -9.36 -17.71
C ASN A 185 -9.07 -10.29 -16.80
N ALA A 186 -8.85 -9.88 -15.56
CA ALA A 186 -8.19 -10.69 -14.53
C ALA A 186 -9.12 -11.74 -13.89
N ARG A 187 -10.41 -11.78 -14.26
CA ARG A 187 -11.45 -12.67 -13.69
C ARG A 187 -11.58 -12.54 -12.18
N LEU A 188 -11.40 -11.34 -11.67
CA LEU A 188 -11.55 -11.02 -10.26
C LEU A 188 -12.98 -10.58 -9.99
N LYS A 189 -13.58 -11.12 -8.94
CA LYS A 189 -14.76 -10.56 -8.30
C LYS A 189 -14.33 -9.41 -7.43
N SER A 190 -15.11 -8.34 -7.42
CA SER A 190 -14.77 -7.13 -6.69
C SER A 190 -15.98 -6.57 -5.95
N GLU A 191 -15.73 -6.03 -4.79
CA GLU A 191 -16.70 -5.27 -4.00
C GLU A 191 -16.04 -4.04 -3.38
N ILE A 192 -16.80 -2.98 -3.16
CA ILE A 192 -16.37 -1.82 -2.40
C ILE A 192 -16.77 -2.08 -0.95
N VAL A 193 -15.75 -2.31 -0.09
CA VAL A 193 -15.98 -2.62 1.32
C VAL A 193 -16.07 -1.38 2.20
N LEU A 194 -15.52 -0.27 1.73
CA LEU A 194 -15.63 1.03 2.40
C LEU A 194 -15.54 2.14 1.36
N SER A 195 -16.36 3.17 1.49
CA SER A 195 -16.40 4.33 0.60
C SER A 195 -16.59 5.60 1.41
N ARG A 196 -15.76 6.62 1.17
CA ARG A 196 -15.88 7.93 1.80
C ARG A 196 -15.61 9.04 0.80
N ARG A 197 -16.29 10.18 1.02
CA ARG A 197 -16.09 11.38 0.21
C ARG A 197 -15.30 12.42 0.99
N PHE A 198 -14.27 12.94 0.35
CA PHE A 198 -13.42 13.99 0.87
C PHE A 198 -13.42 15.16 -0.13
N ASN A 199 -14.09 16.26 0.19
CA ASN A 199 -14.32 17.37 -0.74
C ASN A 199 -14.94 16.86 -2.07
N ASP A 200 -14.20 16.99 -3.17
CA ASP A 200 -14.63 16.60 -4.52
C ASP A 200 -14.15 15.21 -4.93
N GLU A 201 -13.45 14.51 -4.04
CA GLU A 201 -12.90 13.17 -4.28
C GLU A 201 -13.64 12.12 -3.46
N GLN A 202 -13.96 10.99 -4.08
CA GLN A 202 -14.44 9.79 -3.40
C GLN A 202 -13.32 8.76 -3.39
N ILE A 203 -13.02 8.24 -2.23
CA ILE A 203 -12.06 7.15 -2.01
C ILE A 203 -12.85 5.88 -1.70
N ASP A 204 -12.63 4.88 -2.53
CA ASP A 204 -13.22 3.55 -2.39
C ASP A 204 -12.14 2.53 -2.04
N ILE A 205 -12.41 1.69 -1.06
CA ILE A 205 -11.58 0.52 -0.76
C ILE A 205 -12.21 -0.69 -1.43
N TYR A 206 -11.50 -1.24 -2.37
CA TYR A 206 -11.87 -2.47 -3.05
C TYR A 206 -11.35 -3.69 -2.31
N ARG A 207 -12.20 -4.70 -2.17
CA ARG A 207 -11.80 -6.07 -1.88
C ARG A 207 -12.02 -6.90 -3.15
N VAL A 208 -11.00 -7.67 -3.55
CA VAL A 208 -11.07 -8.52 -4.73
C VAL A 208 -10.59 -9.93 -4.41
N HIS A 209 -11.17 -10.93 -5.10
CA HIS A 209 -10.83 -12.34 -4.99
C HIS A 209 -11.14 -13.07 -6.31
N PHE A 210 -10.67 -14.29 -6.45
CA PHE A 210 -10.96 -15.14 -7.63
C PHE A 210 -12.31 -15.83 -7.56
#